data_ed60efbf567de28c8b21f91a8dcac691
#
_entry.id   ed60efbf567de28c8b21f91a8dcac691
#
_cell.length_a   1.000
_cell.length_b   1.000
_cell.length_c   1.000
_cell.angle_alpha   90.00
_cell.angle_beta   90.00
_cell.angle_gamma   90.00
#
_symmetry.space_group_name_H-M   'P 1'
#
loop_
_entity.id
_entity.type
_entity.pdbx_description
1 polymer ?
#
loop_
_entity_poly.entity_id
_entity_poly.type
_entity_poly.pdbx_seq_one_letter_code
_entity_poly.pdbx_strand_id
1 'polypeptide(L)'
;ATVDSWERVLELTRRYSFVYGMIGVHPDEVGDLNEENFARMEQLLHEEKIVAVGEIGLDYYWDKEQHEIQKEWFICQLQLARKLNMPVNIHSREAAQDTMEIMKEHAADMKAIIHCYSYSKEMAEEYVKMGYLLGIGGVVTFKNAKKLKEVVKAVPLSHIVLETDCPYLAPEPN
;
A
#
# COMPACT_ATOMS: atom_id res chain seq x y z
N ALA A 1 -5.91 -6.54 -4.18
CA ALA A 1 -4.83 -7.52 -4.01
C ALA A 1 -5.37 -8.72 -3.25
N THR A 2 -5.56 -9.83 -3.93
CA THR A 2 -6.12 -11.08 -3.41
C THR A 2 -5.23 -12.25 -3.81
N VAL A 3 -5.33 -13.38 -3.12
CA VAL A 3 -4.62 -14.63 -3.48
C VAL A 3 -4.92 -15.02 -4.93
N ASP A 4 -6.17 -14.90 -5.35
CA ASP A 4 -6.61 -15.27 -6.71
C ASP A 4 -6.08 -14.31 -7.79
N SER A 5 -5.77 -13.07 -7.43
CA SER A 5 -5.28 -12.06 -8.39
C SER A 5 -3.80 -12.22 -8.78
N TRP A 6 -3.01 -12.96 -8.03
CA TRP A 6 -1.56 -13.05 -8.22
C TRP A 6 -1.16 -13.59 -9.60
N GLU A 7 -1.82 -14.67 -10.06
CA GLU A 7 -1.54 -15.23 -11.40
C GLU A 7 -1.82 -14.22 -12.52
N ARG A 8 -2.87 -13.42 -12.35
CA ARG A 8 -3.17 -12.37 -13.32
C ARG A 8 -2.13 -11.27 -13.35
N VAL A 9 -1.59 -10.90 -12.19
CA VAL A 9 -0.46 -9.95 -12.09
C VAL A 9 0.74 -10.51 -12.84
N LEU A 10 1.13 -11.77 -12.60
CA LEU A 10 2.24 -12.42 -13.29
C LEU A 10 2.04 -12.49 -14.80
N GLU A 11 0.84 -12.87 -15.25
CA GLU A 11 0.50 -12.88 -16.68
C GLU A 11 0.75 -11.51 -17.33
N LEU A 12 0.27 -10.44 -16.68
CA LEU A 12 0.42 -9.07 -17.19
C LEU A 12 1.88 -8.63 -17.23
N THR A 13 2.67 -8.93 -16.20
CA THR A 13 4.10 -8.59 -16.18
C THR A 13 4.90 -9.33 -17.25
N ARG A 14 4.54 -10.58 -17.53
CA ARG A 14 5.16 -11.38 -18.60
C ARG A 14 4.75 -10.92 -19.99
N ARG A 15 3.49 -10.50 -20.14
CA ARG A 15 2.91 -10.10 -21.43
C ARG A 15 3.41 -8.73 -21.91
N TYR A 16 3.61 -7.78 -20.98
CA TYR A 16 3.94 -6.40 -21.33
C TYR A 16 5.29 -6.00 -20.73
N SER A 17 6.22 -5.53 -21.58
CA SER A 17 7.58 -5.15 -21.15
C SER A 17 7.62 -4.02 -20.14
N PHE A 18 6.67 -3.10 -20.21
CA PHE A 18 6.57 -1.92 -19.35
C PHE A 18 5.73 -2.12 -18.08
N VAL A 19 5.12 -3.30 -17.88
CA VAL A 19 4.34 -3.61 -16.69
C VAL A 19 5.22 -4.31 -15.66
N TYR A 20 5.21 -3.78 -14.45
CA TYR A 20 5.76 -4.39 -13.24
C TYR A 20 4.62 -4.72 -12.28
N GLY A 21 4.79 -5.67 -11.39
CA GLY A 21 3.79 -6.11 -10.45
C GLY A 21 4.22 -5.96 -9.00
N MET A 22 3.25 -5.99 -8.13
CA MET A 22 3.44 -6.24 -6.71
C MET A 22 2.51 -7.37 -6.26
N ILE A 23 2.95 -8.11 -5.26
CA ILE A 23 2.23 -9.24 -4.68
C ILE A 23 2.04 -8.97 -3.20
N GLY A 24 0.83 -9.13 -2.73
CA GLY A 24 0.42 -8.95 -1.34
C GLY A 24 -1.04 -9.33 -1.19
N VAL A 25 -1.56 -9.22 0.04
CA VAL A 25 -2.98 -9.42 0.34
C VAL A 25 -3.53 -8.20 1.06
N HIS A 26 -4.55 -7.61 0.47
CA HIS A 26 -5.27 -6.46 1.00
C HIS A 26 -5.91 -6.78 2.36
N PRO A 27 -5.99 -5.84 3.29
CA PRO A 27 -6.57 -6.08 4.61
C PRO A 27 -7.98 -6.69 4.60
N ASP A 28 -8.81 -6.35 3.62
CA ASP A 28 -10.16 -6.94 3.51
C ASP A 28 -10.18 -8.42 3.12
N GLU A 29 -9.05 -8.93 2.62
CA GLU A 29 -8.91 -10.28 2.06
C GLU A 29 -7.98 -11.17 2.91
N VAL A 30 -7.52 -10.68 4.07
CA VAL A 30 -6.58 -11.44 4.93
C VAL A 30 -7.18 -12.71 5.52
N GLY A 31 -8.49 -12.85 5.52
CA GLY A 31 -9.17 -14.07 5.90
C GLY A 31 -8.82 -15.28 5.03
N ASP A 32 -8.36 -15.05 3.79
CA ASP A 32 -7.91 -16.10 2.87
C ASP A 32 -6.44 -16.48 3.08
N LEU A 33 -5.69 -15.73 3.90
CA LEU A 33 -4.30 -16.05 4.21
C LEU A 33 -4.18 -17.22 5.18
N ASN A 34 -3.28 -18.12 4.82
CA ASN A 34 -2.84 -19.25 5.62
C ASN A 34 -1.37 -19.55 5.30
N GLU A 35 -0.76 -20.48 5.98
CA GLU A 35 0.65 -20.83 5.80
C GLU A 35 0.98 -21.23 4.35
N GLU A 36 0.10 -21.97 3.69
CA GLU A 36 0.29 -22.43 2.30
C GLU A 36 0.28 -21.24 1.32
N ASN A 37 -0.75 -20.40 1.41
CA ASN A 37 -0.84 -19.20 0.55
C ASN A 37 0.30 -18.22 0.84
N PHE A 38 0.71 -18.07 2.09
CA PHE A 38 1.82 -17.20 2.45
C PHE A 38 3.17 -17.71 1.91
N ALA A 39 3.42 -19.03 1.97
CA ALA A 39 4.58 -19.64 1.36
C ALA A 39 4.59 -19.48 -0.17
N ARG A 40 3.41 -19.60 -0.81
CA ARG A 40 3.27 -19.33 -2.24
C ARG A 40 3.53 -17.86 -2.57
N MET A 41 3.06 -16.93 -1.76
CA MET A 41 3.33 -15.49 -1.92
C MET A 41 4.85 -15.25 -1.91
N GLU A 42 5.60 -15.81 -0.96
CA GLU A 42 7.06 -15.70 -0.91
C GLU A 42 7.71 -16.20 -2.20
N GLN A 43 7.26 -17.32 -2.76
CA GLN A 43 7.79 -17.84 -4.03
C GLN A 43 7.55 -16.85 -5.19
N LEU A 44 6.34 -16.29 -5.29
CA LEU A 44 5.97 -15.38 -6.37
C LEU A 44 6.71 -14.03 -6.29
N LEU A 45 7.11 -13.60 -5.11
CA LEU A 45 7.91 -12.39 -4.92
C LEU A 45 9.31 -12.47 -5.51
N HIS A 46 9.80 -13.66 -5.89
CA HIS A 46 11.08 -13.85 -6.60
C HIS A 46 10.96 -13.72 -8.14
N GLU A 47 9.76 -13.56 -8.69
CA GLU A 47 9.58 -13.35 -10.13
C GLU A 47 10.19 -12.02 -10.59
N GLU A 48 10.90 -12.03 -11.73
CA GLU A 48 11.79 -10.94 -12.21
C GLU A 48 11.14 -9.55 -12.20
N LYS A 49 9.84 -9.45 -12.52
CA LYS A 49 9.14 -8.16 -12.64
C LYS A 49 8.19 -7.88 -11.47
N ILE A 50 8.28 -8.64 -10.40
CA ILE A 50 7.64 -8.34 -9.14
C ILE A 50 8.59 -7.51 -8.30
N VAL A 51 8.23 -6.26 -8.04
CA VAL A 51 9.15 -5.24 -7.52
C VAL A 51 8.81 -4.73 -6.12
N ALA A 52 7.68 -5.15 -5.56
CA ALA A 52 7.24 -4.73 -4.23
C ALA A 52 6.31 -5.76 -3.58
N VAL A 53 6.19 -5.69 -2.26
CA VAL A 53 5.11 -6.34 -1.53
C VAL A 53 3.96 -5.33 -1.37
N GLY A 54 2.78 -5.69 -1.84
CA GLY A 54 1.61 -4.82 -1.79
C GLY A 54 0.45 -5.35 -2.67
N GLU A 55 -0.69 -4.81 -2.46
CA GLU A 55 -1.10 -3.83 -1.47
C GLU A 55 -1.36 -4.54 -0.14
N ILE A 56 -0.79 -4.04 0.94
CA ILE A 56 -0.90 -4.58 2.31
C ILE A 56 -1.23 -3.44 3.28
N GLY A 57 -1.74 -3.74 4.46
CA GLY A 57 -2.03 -2.68 5.43
C GLY A 57 -3.25 -2.93 6.29
N LEU A 58 -4.01 -1.87 6.59
CA LEU A 58 -5.19 -1.90 7.46
C LEU A 58 -6.39 -1.16 6.82
N ASP A 59 -7.57 -1.76 6.90
CA ASP A 59 -8.84 -1.13 6.53
C ASP A 59 -9.89 -1.36 7.64
N TYR A 60 -10.21 -0.31 8.40
CA TYR A 60 -11.22 -0.36 9.46
C TYR A 60 -12.58 0.18 9.01
N TYR A 61 -12.70 0.57 7.74
CA TYR A 61 -13.94 1.05 7.17
C TYR A 61 -14.88 -0.11 6.80
N TRP A 62 -14.34 -1.11 6.09
CA TRP A 62 -15.13 -2.24 5.61
C TRP A 62 -15.23 -3.34 6.66
N ASP A 63 -14.15 -3.64 7.37
CA ASP A 63 -14.12 -4.69 8.37
C ASP A 63 -13.88 -4.10 9.77
N LYS A 64 -14.89 -4.20 10.62
CA LYS A 64 -14.88 -3.66 12.00
C LYS A 64 -14.54 -4.71 13.06
N GLU A 65 -14.46 -5.98 12.69
CA GLU A 65 -14.36 -7.09 13.64
C GLU A 65 -12.99 -7.77 13.60
N GLN A 66 -12.27 -7.70 12.49
CA GLN A 66 -11.02 -8.45 12.28
C GLN A 66 -9.76 -7.58 12.36
N HIS A 67 -9.77 -6.49 13.09
CA HIS A 67 -8.64 -5.58 13.19
C HIS A 67 -7.35 -6.28 13.64
N GLU A 68 -7.42 -7.20 14.61
CA GLU A 68 -6.24 -7.93 15.11
C GLU A 68 -5.68 -8.88 14.03
N ILE A 69 -6.53 -9.58 13.30
CA ILE A 69 -6.10 -10.43 12.18
C ILE A 69 -5.45 -9.60 11.07
N GLN A 70 -6.01 -8.43 10.75
CA GLN A 70 -5.41 -7.51 9.80
C GLN A 70 -4.01 -7.06 10.26
N LYS A 71 -3.84 -6.69 11.53
CA LYS A 71 -2.54 -6.31 12.09
C LYS A 71 -1.52 -7.44 12.03
N GLU A 72 -1.90 -8.64 12.44
CA GLU A 72 -1.04 -9.82 12.40
C GLU A 72 -0.53 -10.08 10.98
N TRP A 73 -1.40 -10.15 10.00
CA TRP A 73 -1.01 -10.38 8.60
C TRP A 73 -0.27 -9.20 7.99
N PHE A 74 -0.60 -7.98 8.38
CA PHE A 74 0.17 -6.81 7.94
C PHE A 74 1.62 -6.92 8.41
N ILE A 75 1.85 -7.23 9.69
CA ILE A 75 3.20 -7.43 10.25
C ILE A 75 3.92 -8.60 9.57
N CYS A 76 3.25 -9.73 9.35
CA CYS A 76 3.84 -10.88 8.64
C CYS A 76 4.31 -10.49 7.22
N GLN A 77 3.50 -9.76 6.48
CA GLN A 77 3.84 -9.30 5.14
C GLN A 77 4.98 -8.26 5.14
N LEU A 78 5.04 -7.36 6.14
CA LEU A 78 6.17 -6.45 6.32
C LEU A 78 7.47 -7.20 6.63
N GLN A 79 7.42 -8.21 7.48
CA GLN A 79 8.59 -9.05 7.80
C GLN A 79 9.10 -9.82 6.57
N LEU A 80 8.19 -10.32 5.73
CA LEU A 80 8.55 -10.97 4.48
C LEU A 80 9.20 -9.97 3.51
N ALA A 81 8.63 -8.79 3.34
CA ALA A 81 9.20 -7.73 2.52
C ALA A 81 10.61 -7.34 3.00
N ARG A 82 10.82 -7.21 4.31
CA ARG A 82 12.12 -6.96 4.92
C ARG A 82 13.12 -8.09 4.62
N LYS A 83 12.72 -9.35 4.81
CA LYS A 83 13.54 -10.54 4.50
C LYS A 83 14.02 -10.53 3.06
N LEU A 84 13.18 -10.10 2.12
CA LEU A 84 13.46 -10.06 0.69
C LEU A 84 14.07 -8.72 0.24
N ASN A 85 14.27 -7.76 1.14
CA ASN A 85 14.72 -6.39 0.84
C ASN A 85 13.88 -5.70 -0.24
N MET A 86 12.56 -5.88 -0.18
CA MET A 86 11.60 -5.31 -1.12
C MET A 86 10.90 -4.09 -0.54
N PRO A 87 10.58 -3.07 -1.35
CA PRO A 87 9.72 -1.97 -0.95
C PRO A 87 8.28 -2.46 -0.71
N VAL A 88 7.51 -1.65 0.01
CA VAL A 88 6.11 -1.97 0.33
C VAL A 88 5.15 -0.88 -0.15
N ASN A 89 3.95 -1.29 -0.56
CA ASN A 89 2.84 -0.40 -0.89
C ASN A 89 1.72 -0.59 0.13
N ILE A 90 1.41 0.49 0.88
CA ILE A 90 0.63 0.44 2.11
C ILE A 90 -0.76 1.04 1.90
N HIS A 91 -1.77 0.23 2.10
CA HIS A 91 -3.15 0.64 2.27
C HIS A 91 -3.41 1.07 3.71
N SER A 92 -4.12 2.17 3.89
CA SER A 92 -4.58 2.60 5.21
C SER A 92 -5.90 3.37 5.10
N ARG A 93 -6.96 2.82 5.68
CA ARG A 93 -8.28 3.45 5.69
C ARG A 93 -8.92 3.36 7.06
N GLU A 94 -9.24 4.53 7.65
CA GLU A 94 -9.75 4.66 9.04
C GLU A 94 -8.86 3.99 10.10
N ALA A 95 -7.59 3.70 9.77
CA ALA A 95 -6.61 3.00 10.59
C ALA A 95 -5.31 3.79 10.80
N ALA A 96 -5.39 5.11 10.73
CA ALA A 96 -4.25 6.02 10.67
C ALA A 96 -3.21 5.80 11.77
N GLN A 97 -3.65 5.67 13.02
CA GLN A 97 -2.75 5.54 14.16
C GLN A 97 -2.07 4.17 14.17
N ASP A 98 -2.85 3.09 14.08
CA ASP A 98 -2.31 1.73 14.09
C ASP A 98 -1.35 1.48 12.92
N THR A 99 -1.68 2.01 11.73
CA THR A 99 -0.77 1.94 10.58
C THR A 99 0.54 2.66 10.88
N MET A 100 0.49 3.88 11.43
CA MET A 100 1.69 4.64 11.77
C MET A 100 2.54 3.93 12.83
N GLU A 101 1.93 3.36 13.87
CA GLU A 101 2.62 2.62 14.93
C GLU A 101 3.31 1.38 14.37
N ILE A 102 2.59 0.55 13.60
CA ILE A 102 3.16 -0.64 12.97
C ILE A 102 4.30 -0.27 12.01
N MET A 103 4.14 0.77 11.19
CA MET A 103 5.18 1.20 10.28
C MET A 103 6.42 1.70 11.01
N LYS A 104 6.28 2.43 12.13
CA LYS A 104 7.40 2.86 12.96
C LYS A 104 8.14 1.69 13.60
N GLU A 105 7.42 0.69 14.07
CA GLU A 105 8.00 -0.46 14.77
C GLU A 105 8.62 -1.48 13.79
N HIS A 106 7.94 -1.76 12.68
CA HIS A 106 8.30 -2.89 11.82
C HIS A 106 8.89 -2.49 10.46
N ALA A 107 8.83 -1.22 10.06
CA ALA A 107 9.21 -0.81 8.70
C ALA A 107 10.02 0.51 8.64
N ALA A 108 10.47 1.07 9.75
CA ALA A 108 11.10 2.39 9.81
C ALA A 108 12.30 2.59 8.86
N ASP A 109 13.00 1.53 8.51
CA ASP A 109 14.19 1.50 7.63
C ASP A 109 13.86 0.98 6.20
N MET A 110 12.60 0.69 5.91
CA MET A 110 12.17 0.18 4.62
C MET A 110 11.78 1.32 3.66
N LYS A 111 11.78 1.01 2.37
CA LYS A 111 11.15 1.89 1.36
C LYS A 111 9.66 1.60 1.31
N ALA A 112 8.84 2.63 1.44
CA ALA A 112 7.39 2.48 1.43
C ALA A 112 6.71 3.58 0.61
N ILE A 113 5.58 3.23 0.02
CA ILE A 113 4.58 4.17 -0.51
C ILE A 113 3.34 4.03 0.36
N ILE A 114 2.82 5.14 0.87
CA ILE A 114 1.50 5.17 1.47
C ILE A 114 0.51 5.45 0.35
N HIS A 115 -0.18 4.40 -0.08
CA HIS A 115 -1.11 4.42 -1.21
C HIS A 115 -2.33 5.28 -0.91
N CYS A 116 -2.83 5.99 -1.93
CA CYS A 116 -4.04 6.80 -1.90
C CYS A 116 -4.13 7.68 -0.64
N TYR A 117 -3.05 8.42 -0.35
CA TYR A 117 -2.92 9.17 0.89
C TYR A 117 -4.09 10.14 1.13
N SER A 118 -4.74 10.02 2.28
CA SER A 118 -5.95 10.78 2.61
C SER A 118 -5.99 11.39 4.02
N TYR A 119 -4.92 11.26 4.79
CA TYR A 119 -4.85 11.74 6.17
C TYR A 119 -4.37 13.18 6.28
N SER A 120 -4.02 13.61 7.52
CA SER A 120 -3.62 14.97 7.81
C SER A 120 -2.22 15.32 7.31
N LYS A 121 -1.93 16.60 7.25
CA LYS A 121 -0.60 17.14 6.91
C LYS A 121 0.46 16.68 7.92
N GLU A 122 0.14 16.71 9.22
CA GLU A 122 1.04 16.33 10.29
C GLU A 122 1.48 14.88 10.17
N MET A 123 0.55 14.00 9.83
CA MET A 123 0.87 12.59 9.58
C MET A 123 1.68 12.39 8.31
N ALA A 124 1.42 13.17 7.26
CA ALA A 124 2.23 13.18 6.05
C ALA A 124 3.69 13.56 6.34
N GLU A 125 3.90 14.58 7.18
CA GLU A 125 5.23 15.02 7.61
C GLU A 125 5.98 13.92 8.39
N GLU A 126 5.28 13.13 9.21
CA GLU A 126 5.88 11.97 9.90
C GLU A 126 6.32 10.88 8.89
N TYR A 127 5.49 10.52 7.92
CA TYR A 127 5.89 9.57 6.88
C TYR A 127 7.06 10.08 6.04
N VAL A 128 7.10 11.38 5.72
CA VAL A 128 8.23 12.01 5.01
C VAL A 128 9.52 11.92 5.83
N LYS A 129 9.49 12.13 7.16
CA LYS A 129 10.64 11.95 8.05
C LYS A 129 11.15 10.52 8.06
N MET A 130 10.28 9.54 7.87
CA MET A 130 10.65 8.13 7.72
C MET A 130 11.20 7.79 6.32
N GLY A 131 11.23 8.78 5.40
CA GLY A 131 11.71 8.59 4.03
C GLY A 131 10.68 7.97 3.08
N TYR A 132 9.41 7.90 3.48
CA TYR A 132 8.36 7.30 2.67
C TYR A 132 7.84 8.25 1.59
N LEU A 133 7.23 7.66 0.58
CA LEU A 133 6.53 8.38 -0.49
C LEU A 133 5.02 8.36 -0.22
N LEU A 134 4.34 9.40 -0.66
CA LEU A 134 2.89 9.51 -0.61
C LEU A 134 2.30 9.36 -2.01
N GLY A 135 1.41 8.40 -2.18
CA GLY A 135 0.65 8.19 -3.40
C GLY A 135 -0.47 9.23 -3.50
N ILE A 136 -0.46 10.01 -4.57
CA ILE A 136 -1.44 11.07 -4.82
C ILE A 136 -2.17 10.76 -6.12
N GLY A 137 -3.42 10.34 -5.96
CA GLY A 137 -4.32 10.00 -7.07
C GLY A 137 -5.28 11.14 -7.48
N GLY A 138 -6.25 10.79 -8.31
CA GLY A 138 -7.26 11.72 -8.85
C GLY A 138 -8.05 12.50 -7.83
N VAL A 139 -8.17 11.99 -6.60
CA VAL A 139 -8.88 12.65 -5.49
C VAL A 139 -8.36 14.07 -5.22
N VAL A 140 -7.10 14.37 -5.48
CA VAL A 140 -6.53 15.71 -5.28
C VAL A 140 -7.24 16.78 -6.12
N THR A 141 -7.89 16.41 -7.21
CA THR A 141 -8.64 17.32 -8.09
C THR A 141 -10.04 17.64 -7.56
N PHE A 142 -10.58 16.83 -6.65
CA PHE A 142 -11.93 17.00 -6.14
C PHE A 142 -12.11 18.33 -5.40
N LYS A 143 -13.29 18.93 -5.55
CA LYS A 143 -13.61 20.23 -4.93
C LYS A 143 -13.49 20.19 -3.40
N ASN A 144 -13.88 19.08 -2.79
CA ASN A 144 -13.89 18.86 -1.33
C ASN A 144 -12.56 18.33 -0.77
N ALA A 145 -11.55 18.04 -1.61
CA ALA A 145 -10.26 17.49 -1.19
C ALA A 145 -9.32 18.55 -0.56
N LYS A 146 -9.83 19.41 0.31
CA LYS A 146 -9.06 20.51 0.91
C LYS A 146 -7.84 20.03 1.68
N LYS A 147 -8.01 19.02 2.54
CA LYS A 147 -6.92 18.44 3.35
C LYS A 147 -5.79 17.89 2.46
N LEU A 148 -6.13 17.11 1.43
CA LEU A 148 -5.14 16.55 0.53
C LEU A 148 -4.37 17.63 -0.24
N LYS A 149 -5.06 18.71 -0.66
CA LYS A 149 -4.41 19.87 -1.29
C LYS A 149 -3.45 20.59 -0.34
N GLU A 150 -3.73 20.63 0.96
CA GLU A 150 -2.80 21.16 1.97
C GLU A 150 -1.58 20.27 2.13
N VAL A 151 -1.77 18.95 2.14
CA VAL A 151 -0.66 17.96 2.18
C VAL A 151 0.28 18.17 1.00
N VAL A 152 -0.27 18.18 -0.23
CA VAL A 152 0.52 18.33 -1.47
C VAL A 152 1.31 19.63 -1.49
N LYS A 153 0.80 20.71 -0.89
CA LYS A 153 1.53 21.99 -0.80
C LYS A 153 2.65 21.99 0.25
N ALA A 154 2.54 21.15 1.26
CA ALA A 154 3.47 21.11 2.40
C ALA A 154 4.59 20.08 2.23
N VAL A 155 4.29 18.96 1.56
CA VAL A 155 5.23 17.85 1.39
C VAL A 155 6.18 18.14 0.22
N PRO A 156 7.50 17.86 0.35
CA PRO A 156 8.45 18.00 -0.75
C PRO A 156 8.05 17.11 -1.93
N LEU A 157 8.18 17.64 -3.15
CA LEU A 157 7.83 16.92 -4.38
C LEU A 157 8.58 15.57 -4.53
N SER A 158 9.78 15.48 -3.97
CA SER A 158 10.57 14.24 -3.92
C SER A 158 9.92 13.11 -3.11
N HIS A 159 8.90 13.41 -2.30
CA HIS A 159 8.13 12.45 -1.52
C HIS A 159 6.71 12.22 -2.05
N ILE A 160 6.42 12.67 -3.27
CA ILE A 160 5.14 12.47 -3.92
C ILE A 160 5.33 11.56 -5.14
N VAL A 161 4.45 10.56 -5.27
CA VAL A 161 4.29 9.74 -6.46
C VAL A 161 2.87 9.88 -6.98
N LEU A 162 2.71 9.92 -8.30
CA LEU A 162 1.39 9.93 -8.92
C LEU A 162 0.90 8.50 -9.09
N GLU A 163 -0.37 8.31 -8.85
CA GLU A 163 -1.02 7.00 -8.95
C GLU A 163 -2.46 7.13 -9.45
N THR A 164 -3.08 5.98 -9.66
CA THR A 164 -4.52 5.88 -9.90
C THR A 164 -5.08 4.69 -9.15
N ASP A 165 -6.30 4.79 -8.70
CA ASP A 165 -7.07 3.68 -8.12
C ASP A 165 -8.07 3.14 -9.16
N CYS A 166 -7.61 3.11 -10.41
CA CYS A 166 -8.41 2.78 -11.60
C CYS A 166 -9.08 1.40 -11.45
N PRO A 167 -10.38 1.27 -11.77
CA PRO A 167 -11.25 2.22 -12.48
C PRO A 167 -11.97 3.24 -11.57
N TYR A 168 -11.62 3.34 -10.31
CA TYR A 168 -12.24 4.23 -9.34
C TYR A 168 -11.50 5.59 -9.26
N LEU A 169 -12.11 6.56 -8.58
CA LEU A 169 -11.51 7.84 -8.18
C LEU A 169 -10.88 8.63 -9.34
N ALA A 170 -11.54 8.62 -10.52
CA ALA A 170 -11.08 9.38 -11.68
C ALA A 170 -10.94 10.88 -11.34
N PRO A 171 -9.91 11.58 -11.89
CA PRO A 171 -9.74 13.02 -11.66
C PRO A 171 -10.93 13.84 -12.16
N GLU A 172 -11.26 14.94 -11.48
CA GLU A 172 -12.20 15.96 -11.98
C GLU A 172 -11.49 16.97 -12.90
N PRO A 173 -12.16 17.51 -13.94
CA PRO A 173 -13.46 17.12 -14.48
C PRO A 173 -13.35 15.95 -15.46
N ASN A 174 -14.24 14.97 -15.34
CA ASN A 174 -14.43 13.88 -16.32
C ASN A 174 -15.93 13.65 -16.56
#